data_8902f2395cb46d1f38a0515bb72c36c3
#
_entry.id   8902f2395cb46d1f38a0515bb72c36c3
#
_cell.length_a   1.000
_cell.length_b   1.000
_cell.length_c   1.000
_cell.angle_alpha   90.00
_cell.angle_beta   90.00
_cell.angle_gamma   90.00
#
_symmetry.space_group_name_H-M   'P 1'
#
loop_
_entity.id
_entity.type
_entity.pdbx_description
1 polymer ?
#
loop_
_entity_poly.entity_id
_entity_poly.type
_entity_poly.pdbx_seq_one_letter_code
_entity_poly.pdbx_strand_id
1 'polypeptide(L)' 'MSEPVILSDLQKMHRMAAVLVIADPVYLPIFERLENELAVFEAKDDAISRARAIAALHRATG' A
#
# COMPACT_ATOMS: atom_id res chain seq x y z
N MET A 1 -15.53 -13.70 -9.69
CA MET A 1 -14.77 -12.46 -9.87
C MET A 1 -13.83 -12.27 -8.70
N SER A 2 -12.55 -12.19 -8.99
CA SER A 2 -11.57 -12.01 -7.91
C SER A 2 -11.55 -10.55 -7.48
N GLU A 3 -11.60 -10.32 -6.18
CA GLU A 3 -11.49 -8.98 -5.66
C GLU A 3 -10.05 -8.51 -5.68
N PRO A 4 -9.84 -7.22 -5.93
CA PRO A 4 -8.48 -6.69 -5.83
C PRO A 4 -7.98 -6.76 -4.40
N VAL A 5 -6.68 -6.95 -4.26
CA VAL A 5 -6.07 -6.90 -2.94
C VAL A 5 -6.21 -5.47 -2.41
N ILE A 6 -6.84 -5.32 -1.26
CA ILE A 6 -7.05 -4.01 -0.65
C ILE A 6 -5.93 -3.71 0.33
N LEU A 7 -5.75 -2.43 0.62
CA LEU A 7 -4.68 -1.95 1.49
C LEU A 7 -4.72 -2.60 2.87
N SER A 8 -5.91 -2.77 3.45
CA SER A 8 -6.04 -3.38 4.77
C SER A 8 -5.54 -4.83 4.80
N ASP A 9 -5.75 -5.57 3.71
CA ASP A 9 -5.24 -6.94 3.61
C ASP A 9 -3.71 -6.95 3.52
N LEU A 10 -3.14 -6.04 2.74
CA LEU A 10 -1.68 -5.90 2.65
C LEU A 10 -1.06 -5.55 3.99
N GLN A 11 -1.68 -4.63 4.72
CA GLN A 11 -1.21 -4.23 6.05
C GLN A 11 -1.27 -5.40 7.03
N LYS A 12 -2.32 -6.20 6.97
CA LYS A 12 -2.47 -7.38 7.81
C LYS A 12 -1.41 -8.41 7.49
N MET A 13 -1.19 -8.68 6.21
CA MET A 13 -0.15 -9.62 5.76
C MET A 13 1.24 -9.14 6.16
N HIS A 14 1.47 -7.84 6.07
CA HIS A 14 2.74 -7.23 6.46
C HIS A 14 3.03 -7.45 7.95
N ARG A 15 2.03 -7.25 8.80
CA ARG A 15 2.19 -7.49 10.24
C ARG A 15 2.47 -8.96 10.54
N MET A 16 1.76 -9.87 9.85
CA MET A 16 1.98 -11.30 10.03
C MET A 16 3.38 -11.70 9.56
N ALA A 17 3.82 -11.15 8.44
CA ALA A 17 5.16 -11.41 7.93
C ALA A 17 6.23 -10.91 8.90
N ALA A 18 6.00 -9.77 9.55
CA ALA A 18 6.93 -9.24 10.55
C ALA A 18 7.11 -10.23 11.71
N VAL A 19 6.02 -10.82 12.18
CA VAL A 19 6.07 -11.83 13.24
C VAL A 19 6.87 -13.06 12.78
N LEU A 20 6.66 -13.47 11.54
CA LEU A 20 7.38 -14.63 10.98
C LEU A 20 8.87 -14.36 10.87
N VAL A 21 9.26 -13.15 10.47
CA VAL A 21 10.68 -12.77 10.35
C VAL A 21 11.37 -12.81 11.72
N ILE A 22 10.69 -12.37 12.76
CA ILE A 22 11.23 -12.42 14.13
C ILE A 22 11.45 -13.87 14.56
N ALA A 23 10.53 -14.76 14.19
CA ALA A 23 10.64 -16.18 14.51
C ALA A 23 11.72 -16.87 13.68
N ASP A 24 11.83 -16.51 12.39
CA ASP A 24 12.79 -17.11 11.46
C ASP A 24 13.12 -16.12 10.34
N PRO A 25 14.39 -15.64 10.27
CA PRO A 25 14.79 -14.67 9.24
C PRO A 25 14.65 -15.17 7.80
N VAL A 26 14.43 -16.46 7.58
CA VAL A 26 14.21 -17.00 6.23
C VAL A 26 13.00 -16.35 5.55
N TYR A 27 12.08 -15.78 6.32
CA TYR A 27 10.89 -15.10 5.80
C TYR A 27 11.14 -13.64 5.41
N LEU A 28 12.37 -13.14 5.56
CA LEU A 28 12.70 -11.75 5.25
C LEU A 28 12.35 -11.36 3.81
N PRO A 29 12.61 -12.17 2.76
CA PRO A 29 12.24 -11.78 1.40
C PRO A 29 10.75 -11.53 1.23
N ILE A 30 9.90 -12.30 1.90
CA ILE A 30 8.45 -12.11 1.84
C ILE A 30 8.05 -10.79 2.50
N PHE A 31 8.65 -10.50 3.64
CA PHE A 31 8.40 -9.25 4.36
C PHE A 31 8.80 -8.04 3.52
N GLU A 32 9.98 -8.07 2.91
CA GLU A 32 10.46 -7.00 2.05
C GLU A 32 9.57 -6.79 0.83
N ARG A 33 9.09 -7.87 0.25
CA ARG A 33 8.18 -7.80 -0.89
C ARG A 33 6.87 -7.11 -0.51
N LEU A 34 6.32 -7.45 0.65
CA LEU A 34 5.10 -6.83 1.14
C LEU A 34 5.30 -5.35 1.44
N GLU A 35 6.46 -4.98 1.97
CA GLU A 35 6.80 -3.56 2.19
C GLU A 35 6.84 -2.79 0.88
N ASN A 36 7.43 -3.37 -0.15
CA ASN A 36 7.49 -2.74 -1.47
C ASN A 36 6.09 -2.57 -2.06
N GLU A 37 5.25 -3.58 -1.95
CA GLU A 37 3.87 -3.50 -2.43
C GLU A 37 3.06 -2.45 -1.69
N LEU A 38 3.25 -2.35 -0.38
CA LEU A 38 2.59 -1.32 0.42
C LEU A 38 3.04 0.07 0.00
N ALA A 39 4.34 0.25 -0.21
CA ALA A 39 4.88 1.55 -0.63
C ALA A 39 4.29 1.98 -1.97
N VAL A 40 4.18 1.05 -2.92
CA VAL A 40 3.59 1.34 -4.23
C VAL A 40 2.11 1.69 -4.08
N PHE A 41 1.40 0.96 -3.25
CA PHE A 41 -0.02 1.18 -3.02
C PHE A 41 -0.28 2.55 -2.41
N GLU A 42 0.50 2.92 -1.40
CA GLU A 42 0.38 4.21 -0.72
C GLU A 42 0.77 5.37 -1.63
N ALA A 43 1.83 5.21 -2.41
CA ALA A 43 2.26 6.23 -3.36
C ALA A 43 1.19 6.49 -4.42
N LYS A 44 0.54 5.44 -4.89
CA LYS A 44 -0.53 5.55 -5.89
C LYS A 44 -1.74 6.27 -5.30
N ASP A 45 -2.10 5.94 -4.07
CA ASP A 45 -3.22 6.57 -3.37
C ASP A 45 -2.94 8.05 -3.13
N ASP A 46 -1.72 8.39 -2.73
CA ASP A 46 -1.29 9.78 -2.56
C ASP A 46 -1.39 10.56 -3.86
N ALA A 47 -0.96 9.95 -4.97
CA ALA A 47 -1.02 10.59 -6.28
C ALA A 47 -2.45 10.88 -6.70
N ILE A 48 -3.35 9.94 -6.46
CA ILE A 48 -4.78 10.13 -6.75
C ILE A 48 -5.37 11.25 -5.89
N SER A 49 -5.00 11.29 -4.61
CA SER A 49 -5.46 12.34 -3.70
C SER A 49 -4.99 13.72 -4.16
N ARG A 50 -3.72 13.82 -4.59
CA ARG A 50 -3.19 15.07 -5.14
C ARG A 50 -3.92 15.48 -6.42
N ALA A 51 -4.18 14.52 -7.29
CA ALA A 51 -4.89 14.79 -8.54
C ALA A 51 -6.30 15.31 -8.28
N ARG A 52 -6.99 14.73 -7.29
CA ARG A 52 -8.32 15.18 -6.91
C ARG A 52 -8.31 16.60 -6.36
N ALA A 53 -7.32 16.93 -5.53
CA ALA A 53 -7.16 18.27 -4.99
C ALA A 53 -6.91 19.30 -6.08
N ILE A 54 -6.04 18.98 -7.04
CA ILE A 54 -5.73 19.85 -8.15
C ILE A 54 -6.96 20.05 -9.05
N ALA A 55 -7.67 18.98 -9.34
CA ALA A 55 -8.87 19.06 -10.17
C ALA A 55 -9.97 19.89 -9.50
N ALA A 56 -10.14 19.74 -8.20
CA ALA A 56 -11.12 20.52 -7.45
C ALA A 56 -10.78 22.01 -7.46
N LEU A 57 -9.50 22.34 -7.29
CA LEU A 57 -9.02 23.71 -7.34
C LEU A 57 -9.27 24.34 -8.71
N HIS A 58 -8.96 23.59 -9.76
CA HIS A 58 -9.16 24.05 -11.13
C HIS A 58 -10.62 24.29 -11.43
N ARG A 59 -11.48 23.43 -10.92
CA ARG A 59 -12.92 23.54 -11.13
C ARG A 59 -13.48 24.76 -10.39
N ALA A 60 -12.91 25.09 -9.24
CA ALA A 60 -13.36 26.24 -8.45
C ALA A 60 -12.97 27.57 -9.10
N THR A 61 -11.89 27.61 -9.85
CA THR A 61 -11.39 28.83 -10.50
C THR A 61 -11.84 28.97 -11.96
N GLY A 62 -12.31 27.91 -12.51
CA GLY A 62 -12.70 27.88 -13.90
C GLY A 62 -14.15 27.98 -14.14
#